data_8fd9dbec61286a5d46b12a39936e04d7
#
_entry.id   8fd9dbec61286a5d46b12a39936e04d7
#
_cell.length_a   1.000
_cell.length_b   1.000
_cell.length_c   1.000
_cell.angle_alpha   90.00
_cell.angle_beta   90.00
_cell.angle_gamma   90.00
#
_symmetry.space_group_name_H-M   'P 1'
#
loop_
_entity.id
_entity.type
_entity.pdbx_description
1 polymer ?
#
loop_
_entity_poly.entity_id
_entity_poly.type
_entity_poly.pdbx_seq_one_letter_code
_entity_poly.pdbx_strand_id
1 'polypeptide(L)'
;VIDAALWIAFAMIAMTALTSLAARRMRVPQSILLVVVGAALAFAPRLPAVKLNPELVLLLLLPPLLYYSGVGMSWRGFRKYLRPIMLMAVGCVLFTASVVAAATHWLLHLPWAVGFVLGAVVSPPDAVAPMAIARRLSVPKRILTVLEGEGLVNDATALILFSFAVGAVATGGVSIIGAAETFAIIVIGEIAWGLAIGWSLLHLRAWSKDTEVEMILALLTPFAAFWPPHFLGGSGVLAAVTAGLYTSWHGPKLISPATRLQGFFVWGLAVYLVEGVVFFLTGLQSRLVMEGPDAGEWSRMIGAAIITVVLVVVIRFVWVFAAAYLPTLLSRNNDARRVTPTWQETFLVGFTGIRGVVSLVAALSVPEMVGTEPFPERDLILFVTFCVILVSLVGQGAALPKVIEYLGLDKTGAAEAESAKRNEVTARVAGIRAALDRLKQLMGEGAVARSAANLRRLHEGRLTDFVHTSEGIDAAPVAEAAGIQLQLVAAERASIASQYAAEKLTDEARRRIERELDLEDARIRHAADSAAGNGFGEI
;
A
#
# COMPACT_ATOMS: atom_id res chain seq x y z
N VAL A 1 5.45 -18.86 28.53
CA VAL A 1 5.08 -17.60 27.86
C VAL A 1 5.73 -17.53 26.47
N ILE A 2 7.03 -17.79 26.34
CA ILE A 2 7.76 -17.74 25.05
C ILE A 2 7.19 -18.75 24.05
N ASP A 3 6.92 -20.00 24.50
CA ASP A 3 6.38 -21.06 23.65
C ASP A 3 4.99 -20.69 23.07
N ALA A 4 4.12 -20.09 23.89
CA ALA A 4 2.80 -19.67 23.41
C ALA A 4 2.89 -18.54 22.38
N ALA A 5 3.78 -17.58 22.56
CA ALA A 5 3.98 -16.48 21.61
C ALA A 5 4.54 -16.97 20.26
N LEU A 6 5.47 -17.94 20.29
CA LEU A 6 6.01 -18.57 19.08
C LEU A 6 4.94 -19.35 18.31
N TRP A 7 4.11 -20.13 19.03
CA TRP A 7 2.99 -20.86 18.39
C TRP A 7 1.94 -19.91 17.79
N ILE A 8 1.65 -18.80 18.46
CA ILE A 8 0.73 -17.78 17.94
C ILE A 8 1.32 -17.12 16.67
N ALA A 9 2.60 -16.73 16.69
CA ALA A 9 3.26 -16.15 15.52
C ALA A 9 3.29 -17.12 14.33
N PHE A 10 3.63 -18.38 14.57
CA PHE A 10 3.61 -19.42 13.54
C PHE A 10 2.20 -19.65 12.99
N ALA A 11 1.20 -19.73 13.87
CA ALA A 11 -0.19 -19.88 13.47
C ALA A 11 -0.69 -18.69 12.64
N MET A 12 -0.30 -17.46 12.98
CA MET A 12 -0.65 -16.26 12.20
C MET A 12 -0.07 -16.32 10.78
N ILE A 13 1.21 -16.68 10.63
CA ILE A 13 1.85 -16.82 9.31
C ILE A 13 1.17 -17.94 8.50
N ALA A 14 0.91 -19.09 9.12
CA ALA A 14 0.23 -20.21 8.48
C ALA A 14 -1.20 -19.85 8.06
N MET A 15 -1.94 -19.15 8.92
CA MET A 15 -3.30 -18.68 8.61
C MET A 15 -3.30 -17.64 7.49
N THR A 16 -2.31 -16.75 7.46
CA THR A 16 -2.14 -15.80 6.35
C THR A 16 -1.94 -16.54 5.03
N ALA A 17 -1.11 -17.57 4.99
CA ALA A 17 -0.88 -18.37 3.78
C ALA A 17 -2.13 -19.16 3.35
N LEU A 18 -2.82 -19.82 4.29
CA LEU A 18 -4.03 -20.60 4.01
C LEU A 18 -5.19 -19.72 3.53
N THR A 19 -5.41 -18.60 4.21
CA THR A 19 -6.48 -17.65 3.83
C THR A 19 -6.20 -17.00 2.48
N SER A 20 -4.93 -16.78 2.12
CA SER A 20 -4.56 -16.29 0.80
C SER A 20 -4.91 -17.26 -0.31
N LEU A 21 -4.62 -18.54 -0.09
CA LEU A 21 -5.00 -19.59 -1.03
C LEU A 21 -6.52 -19.65 -1.21
N ALA A 22 -7.28 -19.57 -0.11
CA ALA A 22 -8.74 -19.52 -0.13
C ALA A 22 -9.27 -18.26 -0.82
N ALA A 23 -8.69 -17.08 -0.54
CA ALA A 23 -9.06 -15.79 -1.11
C ALA A 23 -8.91 -15.78 -2.64
N ARG A 24 -7.81 -16.33 -3.16
CA ARG A 24 -7.59 -16.49 -4.61
C ARG A 24 -8.67 -17.37 -5.25
N ARG A 25 -9.01 -18.47 -4.61
CA ARG A 25 -10.03 -19.41 -5.11
C ARG A 25 -11.44 -18.84 -5.06
N MET A 26 -11.75 -18.07 -4.00
CA MET A 26 -13.06 -17.43 -3.80
C MET A 26 -13.19 -16.08 -4.53
N ARG A 27 -12.09 -15.55 -5.09
CA ARG A 27 -12.03 -14.22 -5.72
C ARG A 27 -12.40 -13.06 -4.79
N VAL A 28 -12.16 -13.23 -3.49
CA VAL A 28 -12.42 -12.23 -2.43
C VAL A 28 -11.08 -11.59 -2.05
N PRO A 29 -11.03 -10.29 -1.69
CA PRO A 29 -9.83 -9.67 -1.14
C PRO A 29 -9.35 -10.38 0.12
N GLN A 30 -8.04 -10.63 0.20
CA GLN A 30 -7.43 -11.37 1.32
C GLN A 30 -7.67 -10.68 2.67
N SER A 31 -7.59 -9.35 2.71
CA SER A 31 -7.82 -8.55 3.92
C SER A 31 -9.20 -8.80 4.56
N ILE A 32 -10.25 -8.88 3.72
CA ILE A 32 -11.61 -9.18 4.19
C ILE A 32 -11.67 -10.60 4.81
N LEU A 33 -11.11 -11.58 4.10
CA LEU A 33 -11.15 -12.96 4.57
C LEU A 33 -10.35 -13.14 5.86
N LEU A 34 -9.20 -12.49 6.00
CA LEU A 34 -8.38 -12.52 7.21
C LEU A 34 -9.11 -11.94 8.42
N VAL A 35 -9.78 -10.81 8.27
CA VAL A 35 -10.58 -10.22 9.36
C VAL A 35 -11.73 -11.13 9.74
N VAL A 36 -12.47 -11.69 8.78
CA VAL A 36 -13.58 -12.60 9.05
C VAL A 36 -13.12 -13.89 9.73
N VAL A 37 -12.04 -14.50 9.24
CA VAL A 37 -11.45 -15.71 9.85
C VAL A 37 -10.90 -15.41 11.24
N GLY A 38 -10.21 -14.29 11.42
CA GLY A 38 -9.73 -13.84 12.73
C GLY A 38 -10.88 -13.63 13.72
N ALA A 39 -11.98 -12.99 13.28
CA ALA A 39 -13.17 -12.78 14.09
C ALA A 39 -13.85 -14.11 14.47
N ALA A 40 -13.97 -15.04 13.52
CA ALA A 40 -14.53 -16.36 13.81
C ALA A 40 -13.68 -17.16 14.82
N LEU A 41 -12.35 -17.09 14.67
CA LEU A 41 -11.41 -17.77 15.58
C LEU A 41 -11.35 -17.12 16.97
N ALA A 42 -11.64 -15.84 17.09
CA ALA A 42 -11.68 -15.13 18.38
C ALA A 42 -12.65 -15.79 19.38
N PHE A 43 -13.74 -16.38 18.88
CA PHE A 43 -14.76 -17.07 19.70
C PHE A 43 -14.50 -18.58 19.87
N ALA A 44 -13.37 -19.11 19.39
CA ALA A 44 -13.05 -20.52 19.56
C ALA A 44 -12.77 -20.85 21.04
N PRO A 45 -13.42 -21.91 21.62
CA PRO A 45 -13.48 -22.13 23.07
C PRO A 45 -12.14 -22.44 23.77
N ARG A 46 -11.03 -22.57 23.07
CA ARG A 46 -9.71 -22.92 23.64
C ARG A 46 -8.60 -21.94 23.28
N LEU A 47 -8.92 -20.90 22.50
CA LEU A 47 -7.93 -19.87 22.18
C LEU A 47 -7.88 -18.81 23.29
N PRO A 48 -6.68 -18.50 23.80
CA PRO A 48 -6.54 -17.39 24.73
C PRO A 48 -6.90 -16.07 24.03
N ALA A 49 -7.48 -15.12 24.76
CA ALA A 49 -7.70 -13.78 24.22
C ALA A 49 -6.35 -13.13 23.91
N VAL A 50 -6.07 -12.90 22.63
CA VAL A 50 -4.85 -12.26 22.17
C VAL A 50 -5.03 -10.76 22.28
N LYS A 51 -4.44 -10.15 23.33
CA LYS A 51 -4.41 -8.70 23.45
C LYS A 51 -3.35 -8.16 22.48
N LEU A 52 -3.79 -7.37 21.52
CA LEU A 52 -2.89 -6.66 20.62
C LEU A 52 -2.23 -5.53 21.39
N ASN A 53 -0.90 -5.50 21.42
CA ASN A 53 -0.17 -4.36 21.92
C ASN A 53 -0.12 -3.29 20.82
N PRO A 54 -0.82 -2.14 20.97
CA PRO A 54 -0.89 -1.12 19.93
C PRO A 54 0.50 -0.53 19.61
N GLU A 55 1.36 -0.44 20.62
CA GLU A 55 2.70 0.11 20.48
C GLU A 55 3.59 -0.76 19.59
N LEU A 56 3.48 -2.10 19.71
CA LEU A 56 4.19 -3.02 18.80
C LEU A 56 3.72 -2.88 17.35
N VAL A 57 2.44 -2.69 17.10
CA VAL A 57 1.92 -2.49 15.75
C VAL A 57 2.41 -1.17 15.18
N LEU A 58 2.33 -0.08 15.96
CA LEU A 58 2.80 1.24 15.56
C LEU A 58 4.31 1.26 15.27
N LEU A 59 5.12 0.65 16.13
CA LEU A 59 6.58 0.75 16.03
C LEU A 59 7.21 -0.27 15.11
N LEU A 60 6.59 -1.44 14.93
CA LEU A 60 7.18 -2.54 14.17
C LEU A 60 6.50 -2.78 12.82
N LEU A 61 5.16 -2.77 12.78
CA LEU A 61 4.44 -3.17 11.58
C LEU A 61 4.09 -1.97 10.68
N LEU A 62 3.80 -0.82 11.24
CA LEU A 62 3.38 0.35 10.47
C LEU A 62 4.52 0.99 9.65
N PRO A 63 5.76 1.18 10.16
CA PRO A 63 6.83 1.85 9.42
C PRO A 63 7.17 1.20 8.08
N PRO A 64 7.34 -0.14 7.96
CA PRO A 64 7.57 -0.81 6.68
C PRO A 64 6.43 -0.60 5.67
N LEU A 65 5.17 -0.66 6.12
CA LEU A 65 3.99 -0.46 5.26
C LEU A 65 3.98 0.95 4.65
N LEU A 66 4.16 1.96 5.49
CA LEU A 66 4.16 3.37 5.08
C LEU A 66 5.32 3.70 4.14
N TYR A 67 6.52 3.24 4.48
CA TYR A 67 7.69 3.43 3.65
C TYR A 67 7.52 2.77 2.27
N TYR A 68 7.07 1.51 2.23
CA TYR A 68 6.86 0.79 0.99
C TYR A 68 5.78 1.43 0.12
N SER A 69 4.69 1.89 0.72
CA SER A 69 3.66 2.66 0.03
C SER A 69 4.24 3.96 -0.58
N GLY A 70 5.13 4.64 0.14
CA GLY A 70 5.87 5.80 -0.36
C GLY A 70 6.82 5.45 -1.51
N VAL A 71 7.53 4.30 -1.43
CA VAL A 71 8.41 3.81 -2.51
C VAL A 71 7.61 3.44 -3.76
N GLY A 72 6.43 2.84 -3.60
CA GLY A 72 5.53 2.47 -4.69
C GLY A 72 4.90 3.66 -5.41
N MET A 73 4.73 4.78 -4.70
CA MET A 73 4.10 5.99 -5.23
C MET A 73 4.98 6.73 -6.23
N SER A 74 4.44 7.04 -7.40
CA SER A 74 5.14 7.90 -8.37
C SER A 74 5.18 9.35 -7.88
N TRP A 75 6.38 9.92 -7.65
CA TRP A 75 6.53 11.32 -7.29
C TRP A 75 5.88 12.28 -8.30
N ARG A 76 6.00 12.00 -9.60
CA ARG A 76 5.35 12.82 -10.65
C ARG A 76 3.84 12.79 -10.52
N GLY A 77 3.27 11.61 -10.25
CA GLY A 77 1.84 11.43 -10.00
C GLY A 77 1.40 12.15 -8.74
N PHE A 78 2.11 11.96 -7.63
CA PHE A 78 1.85 12.60 -6.35
C PHE A 78 1.83 14.14 -6.48
N ARG A 79 2.89 14.72 -7.09
CA ARG A 79 2.98 16.18 -7.31
C ARG A 79 1.87 16.70 -8.23
N LYS A 80 1.52 15.95 -9.27
CA LYS A 80 0.45 16.34 -10.21
C LYS A 80 -0.91 16.43 -9.52
N TYR A 81 -1.19 15.51 -8.60
CA TYR A 81 -2.46 15.43 -7.87
C TYR A 81 -2.36 15.86 -6.41
N LEU A 82 -1.32 16.64 -6.05
CA LEU A 82 -1.06 17.08 -4.67
C LEU A 82 -2.28 17.79 -4.06
N ARG A 83 -2.94 18.67 -4.82
CA ARG A 83 -4.11 19.39 -4.32
C ARG A 83 -5.28 18.48 -3.94
N PRO A 84 -5.81 17.59 -4.79
CA PRO A 84 -6.85 16.66 -4.39
C PRO A 84 -6.37 15.72 -3.28
N ILE A 85 -5.12 15.26 -3.29
CA ILE A 85 -4.55 14.43 -2.22
C ILE A 85 -4.60 15.16 -0.88
N MET A 86 -4.14 16.41 -0.79
CA MET A 86 -4.16 17.18 0.46
C MET A 86 -5.58 17.49 0.94
N LEU A 87 -6.51 17.80 0.02
CA LEU A 87 -7.90 18.00 0.37
C LEU A 87 -8.55 16.74 0.96
N MET A 88 -8.15 15.56 0.46
CA MET A 88 -8.64 14.29 0.99
C MET A 88 -7.92 13.90 2.29
N ALA A 89 -6.59 13.94 2.30
CA ALA A 89 -5.81 13.44 3.42
C ALA A 89 -5.85 14.33 4.67
N VAL A 90 -5.97 15.63 4.50
CA VAL A 90 -6.04 16.59 5.61
C VAL A 90 -7.47 17.11 5.77
N GLY A 91 -8.05 17.66 4.71
CA GLY A 91 -9.36 18.29 4.79
C GLY A 91 -10.48 17.31 5.15
N CYS A 92 -10.55 16.14 4.49
CA CYS A 92 -11.56 15.13 4.77
C CYS A 92 -11.42 14.55 6.19
N VAL A 93 -10.18 14.32 6.65
CA VAL A 93 -9.92 13.81 8.01
C VAL A 93 -10.40 14.81 9.06
N LEU A 94 -9.98 16.08 8.95
CA LEU A 94 -10.40 17.12 9.89
C LEU A 94 -11.91 17.36 9.88
N PHE A 95 -12.51 17.39 8.68
CA PHE A 95 -13.95 17.56 8.54
C PHE A 95 -14.73 16.39 9.14
N THR A 96 -14.32 15.15 8.84
CA THR A 96 -14.95 13.95 9.38
C THR A 96 -14.83 13.92 10.91
N ALA A 97 -13.65 14.17 11.46
CA ALA A 97 -13.45 14.19 12.90
C ALA A 97 -14.29 15.25 13.60
N SER A 98 -14.37 16.45 13.00
CA SER A 98 -15.20 17.55 13.56
C SER A 98 -16.69 17.23 13.54
N VAL A 99 -17.21 16.65 12.46
CA VAL A 99 -18.64 16.31 12.37
C VAL A 99 -18.97 15.11 13.25
N VAL A 100 -18.08 14.11 13.35
CA VAL A 100 -18.26 13.00 14.30
C VAL A 100 -18.26 13.50 15.73
N ALA A 101 -17.32 14.39 16.11
CA ALA A 101 -17.27 15.00 17.44
C ALA A 101 -18.56 15.77 17.74
N ALA A 102 -19.04 16.60 16.81
CA ALA A 102 -20.28 17.34 16.97
C ALA A 102 -21.50 16.40 17.12
N ALA A 103 -21.61 15.40 16.25
CA ALA A 103 -22.73 14.46 16.29
C ALA A 103 -22.75 13.66 17.60
N THR A 104 -21.59 13.16 18.04
CA THR A 104 -21.50 12.41 19.31
C THR A 104 -21.73 13.29 20.53
N HIS A 105 -21.32 14.57 20.48
CA HIS A 105 -21.63 15.52 21.53
C HIS A 105 -23.14 15.77 21.66
N TRP A 106 -23.83 16.07 20.55
CA TRP A 106 -25.25 16.42 20.59
C TRP A 106 -26.20 15.24 20.69
N LEU A 107 -25.85 14.09 20.09
CA LEU A 107 -26.73 12.90 20.07
C LEU A 107 -26.46 11.93 21.23
N LEU A 108 -25.19 11.80 21.64
CA LEU A 108 -24.76 10.85 22.67
C LEU A 108 -24.32 11.53 23.96
N HIS A 109 -24.34 12.86 24.00
CA HIS A 109 -23.93 13.69 25.14
C HIS A 109 -22.47 13.47 25.57
N LEU A 110 -21.58 13.10 24.63
CA LEU A 110 -20.16 12.94 24.91
C LEU A 110 -19.45 14.29 25.09
N PRO A 111 -18.42 14.36 25.94
CA PRO A 111 -17.53 15.53 25.97
C PRO A 111 -16.90 15.76 24.60
N TRP A 112 -16.73 17.03 24.19
CA TRP A 112 -16.14 17.38 22.88
C TRP A 112 -14.80 16.68 22.61
N ALA A 113 -13.90 16.66 23.62
CA ALA A 113 -12.60 16.02 23.48
C ALA A 113 -12.70 14.52 23.18
N VAL A 114 -13.62 13.80 23.85
CA VAL A 114 -13.89 12.38 23.62
C VAL A 114 -14.48 12.16 22.22
N GLY A 115 -15.40 13.05 21.80
CA GLY A 115 -15.95 13.04 20.43
C GLY A 115 -14.85 13.23 19.38
N PHE A 116 -13.87 14.11 19.63
CA PHE A 116 -12.71 14.29 18.74
C PHE A 116 -11.78 13.09 18.75
N VAL A 117 -11.60 12.39 19.88
CA VAL A 117 -10.84 11.13 19.92
C VAL A 117 -11.50 10.09 19.00
N LEU A 118 -12.80 9.85 19.17
CA LEU A 118 -13.54 8.93 18.29
C LEU A 118 -13.46 9.39 16.83
N GLY A 119 -13.68 10.67 16.58
CA GLY A 119 -13.62 11.26 15.24
C GLY A 119 -12.25 11.10 14.59
N ALA A 120 -11.15 11.33 15.31
CA ALA A 120 -9.79 11.14 14.82
C ALA A 120 -9.51 9.68 14.45
N VAL A 121 -9.96 8.75 15.31
CA VAL A 121 -9.78 7.31 15.11
C VAL A 121 -10.52 6.79 13.89
N VAL A 122 -11.78 7.22 13.64
CA VAL A 122 -12.60 6.69 12.54
C VAL A 122 -12.47 7.48 11.24
N SER A 123 -11.75 8.62 11.23
CA SER A 123 -11.67 9.48 10.06
C SER A 123 -10.75 8.96 8.94
N PRO A 124 -9.55 8.37 9.18
CA PRO A 124 -8.66 7.99 8.10
C PRO A 124 -9.19 6.76 7.37
N PRO A 125 -9.36 6.81 6.03
CA PRO A 125 -9.61 5.61 5.25
C PRO A 125 -8.32 4.82 5.02
N ASP A 126 -8.44 3.51 4.99
CA ASP A 126 -7.38 2.60 4.58
C ASP A 126 -7.35 2.47 3.05
N ALA A 127 -6.19 2.69 2.44
CA ALA A 127 -6.02 2.56 1.01
C ALA A 127 -5.73 1.10 0.56
N VAL A 128 -5.24 0.21 1.44
CA VAL A 128 -4.75 -1.12 1.09
C VAL A 128 -5.83 -1.98 0.45
N ALA A 129 -6.95 -2.18 1.15
CA ALA A 129 -8.03 -3.02 0.67
C ALA A 129 -8.68 -2.50 -0.64
N PRO A 130 -9.05 -1.20 -0.76
CA PRO A 130 -9.62 -0.68 -2.00
C PRO A 130 -8.62 -0.68 -3.17
N MET A 131 -7.33 -0.45 -2.92
CA MET A 131 -6.30 -0.46 -3.95
C MET A 131 -6.09 -1.84 -4.57
N ALA A 132 -6.08 -2.90 -3.75
CA ALA A 132 -5.98 -4.29 -4.23
C ALA A 132 -7.12 -4.64 -5.20
N ILE A 133 -8.34 -4.18 -4.92
CA ILE A 133 -9.51 -4.38 -5.78
C ILE A 133 -9.43 -3.51 -7.05
N ALA A 134 -9.13 -2.22 -6.89
CA ALA A 134 -9.13 -1.24 -7.96
C ALA A 134 -8.03 -1.52 -9.01
N ARG A 135 -6.85 -1.96 -8.58
CA ARG A 135 -5.77 -2.38 -9.50
C ARG A 135 -6.18 -3.61 -10.31
N ARG A 136 -6.80 -4.61 -9.68
CA ARG A 136 -7.27 -5.83 -10.34
C ARG A 136 -8.34 -5.56 -11.41
N LEU A 137 -9.18 -4.55 -11.21
CA LEU A 137 -10.26 -4.16 -12.12
C LEU A 137 -9.85 -3.03 -13.09
N SER A 138 -8.57 -2.75 -13.20
CA SER A 138 -8.04 -1.75 -14.14
C SER A 138 -8.70 -0.37 -14.01
N VAL A 139 -8.93 0.12 -12.80
CA VAL A 139 -9.48 1.46 -12.56
C VAL A 139 -8.53 2.55 -13.10
N PRO A 140 -9.03 3.70 -13.60
CA PRO A 140 -8.20 4.79 -14.14
C PRO A 140 -7.07 5.23 -13.19
N LYS A 141 -5.86 5.43 -13.75
CA LYS A 141 -4.63 5.76 -12.98
C LYS A 141 -4.78 7.00 -12.10
N ARG A 142 -5.61 7.95 -12.51
CA ARG A 142 -5.89 9.15 -11.72
C ARG A 142 -6.48 8.80 -10.36
N ILE A 143 -7.49 7.93 -10.34
CA ILE A 143 -8.17 7.51 -9.10
C ILE A 143 -7.18 6.76 -8.20
N LEU A 144 -6.43 5.80 -8.78
CA LEU A 144 -5.43 5.05 -8.04
C LEU A 144 -4.40 5.98 -7.38
N THR A 145 -3.89 6.97 -8.13
CA THR A 145 -2.91 7.93 -7.61
C THR A 145 -3.47 8.79 -6.48
N VAL A 146 -4.73 9.20 -6.57
CA VAL A 146 -5.37 10.01 -5.51
C VAL A 146 -5.60 9.17 -4.26
N LEU A 147 -6.08 7.93 -4.39
CA LEU A 147 -6.31 7.01 -3.27
C LEU A 147 -5.00 6.62 -2.57
N GLU A 148 -3.96 6.28 -3.35
CA GLU A 148 -2.62 6.03 -2.78
C GLU A 148 -2.08 7.24 -2.04
N GLY A 149 -2.15 8.41 -2.67
CA GLY A 149 -1.65 9.65 -2.06
C GLY A 149 -2.45 10.06 -0.82
N GLU A 150 -3.76 9.83 -0.81
CA GLU A 150 -4.61 10.03 0.37
C GLU A 150 -4.11 9.14 1.51
N GLY A 151 -3.97 7.82 1.28
CA GLY A 151 -3.54 6.86 2.30
C GLY A 151 -2.13 7.10 2.84
N LEU A 152 -1.26 7.82 2.11
CA LEU A 152 0.07 8.18 2.59
C LEU A 152 0.06 9.28 3.68
N VAL A 153 -0.91 10.17 3.67
CA VAL A 153 -0.89 11.40 4.48
C VAL A 153 -2.02 11.44 5.52
N ASN A 154 -3.15 10.78 5.25
CA ASN A 154 -4.32 10.79 6.13
C ASN A 154 -4.03 10.20 7.52
N ASP A 155 -3.23 9.12 7.59
CA ASP A 155 -2.89 8.46 8.84
C ASP A 155 -2.08 9.39 9.77
N ALA A 156 -1.13 10.15 9.20
CA ALA A 156 -0.40 11.16 9.96
C ALA A 156 -1.34 12.25 10.51
N THR A 157 -2.24 12.76 9.66
CA THR A 157 -3.22 13.77 10.07
C THR A 157 -4.10 13.26 11.21
N ALA A 158 -4.58 12.02 11.09
CA ALA A 158 -5.44 11.40 12.08
C ALA A 158 -4.71 11.12 13.41
N LEU A 159 -3.47 10.60 13.37
CA LEU A 159 -2.69 10.31 14.59
C LEU A 159 -2.28 11.59 15.32
N ILE A 160 -1.93 12.66 14.60
CA ILE A 160 -1.63 13.96 15.23
C ILE A 160 -2.91 14.53 15.89
N LEU A 161 -4.05 14.48 15.17
CA LEU A 161 -5.34 14.91 15.73
C LEU A 161 -5.76 14.08 16.94
N PHE A 162 -5.55 12.76 16.89
CA PHE A 162 -5.77 11.83 17.99
C PHE A 162 -4.95 12.22 19.23
N SER A 163 -3.65 12.48 19.06
CA SER A 163 -2.78 12.90 20.16
C SER A 163 -3.25 14.20 20.82
N PHE A 164 -3.70 15.18 20.01
CA PHE A 164 -4.27 16.42 20.53
C PHE A 164 -5.60 16.20 21.26
N ALA A 165 -6.45 15.33 20.73
CA ALA A 165 -7.74 15.03 21.34
C ALA A 165 -7.57 14.29 22.69
N VAL A 166 -6.66 13.33 22.77
CA VAL A 166 -6.31 12.64 24.02
C VAL A 166 -5.71 13.62 25.02
N GLY A 167 -4.81 14.50 24.59
CA GLY A 167 -4.26 15.58 25.41
C GLY A 167 -5.34 16.52 25.93
N ALA A 168 -6.37 16.83 25.12
CA ALA A 168 -7.50 17.66 25.51
C ALA A 168 -8.36 17.01 26.60
N VAL A 169 -8.53 15.68 26.57
CA VAL A 169 -9.22 14.95 27.64
C VAL A 169 -8.42 15.06 28.96
N ALA A 170 -7.09 15.01 28.89
CA ALA A 170 -6.23 15.06 30.06
C ALA A 170 -6.14 16.48 30.69
N THR A 171 -6.17 17.53 29.87
CA THR A 171 -5.94 18.92 30.32
C THR A 171 -7.23 19.74 30.47
N GLY A 172 -8.37 19.20 30.02
CA GLY A 172 -9.67 19.90 30.04
C GLY A 172 -9.87 20.93 28.92
N GLY A 173 -8.92 21.07 27.99
CA GLY A 173 -9.05 21.98 26.84
C GLY A 173 -7.81 22.06 25.97
N VAL A 174 -7.97 22.54 24.74
CA VAL A 174 -6.86 22.78 23.78
C VAL A 174 -7.00 24.18 23.20
N SER A 175 -5.88 24.90 23.15
CA SER A 175 -5.79 26.12 22.35
C SER A 175 -5.71 25.73 20.86
N ILE A 176 -6.68 26.17 20.05
CA ILE A 176 -6.70 25.91 18.61
C ILE A 176 -5.45 26.46 17.92
N ILE A 177 -4.99 27.65 18.35
CA ILE A 177 -3.78 28.28 17.79
C ILE A 177 -2.54 27.45 18.14
N GLY A 178 -2.41 27.04 19.41
CA GLY A 178 -1.28 26.19 19.84
C GLY A 178 -1.29 24.80 19.16
N ALA A 179 -2.48 24.22 18.97
CA ALA A 179 -2.62 22.97 18.22
C ALA A 179 -2.20 23.12 16.75
N ALA A 180 -2.60 24.21 16.08
CA ALA A 180 -2.22 24.47 14.69
C ALA A 180 -0.71 24.74 14.55
N GLU A 181 -0.10 25.46 15.49
CA GLU A 181 1.35 25.68 15.51
C GLU A 181 2.11 24.37 15.71
N THR A 182 1.73 23.58 16.71
CA THR A 182 2.34 22.26 16.96
C THR A 182 2.16 21.32 15.78
N PHE A 183 0.99 21.30 15.16
CA PHE A 183 0.74 20.52 13.94
C PHE A 183 1.71 20.93 12.82
N ALA A 184 1.88 22.23 12.58
CA ALA A 184 2.80 22.71 11.54
C ALA A 184 4.26 22.33 11.85
N ILE A 185 4.69 22.43 13.10
CA ILE A 185 6.05 22.05 13.53
C ILE A 185 6.28 20.55 13.32
N ILE A 186 5.33 19.70 13.72
CA ILE A 186 5.41 18.24 13.51
C ILE A 186 5.49 17.92 12.02
N VAL A 187 4.61 18.46 11.19
CA VAL A 187 4.59 18.19 9.75
C VAL A 187 5.89 18.61 9.08
N ILE A 188 6.37 19.82 9.34
CA ILE A 188 7.63 20.32 8.76
C ILE A 188 8.81 19.51 9.28
N GLY A 189 8.86 19.22 10.56
CA GLY A 189 9.93 18.44 11.18
C GLY A 189 10.00 17.01 10.65
N GLU A 190 8.86 16.32 10.54
CA GLU A 190 8.80 14.96 10.01
C GLU A 190 9.18 14.90 8.52
N ILE A 191 8.74 15.86 7.70
CA ILE A 191 9.13 15.95 6.30
C ILE A 191 10.65 16.19 6.18
N ALA A 192 11.20 17.13 6.95
CA ALA A 192 12.63 17.42 6.94
C ALA A 192 13.46 16.21 7.39
N TRP A 193 13.05 15.53 8.45
CA TRP A 193 13.70 14.32 8.93
C TRP A 193 13.61 13.18 7.92
N GLY A 194 12.43 12.92 7.35
CA GLY A 194 12.23 11.90 6.33
C GLY A 194 13.09 12.13 5.07
N LEU A 195 13.24 13.39 4.63
CA LEU A 195 14.16 13.77 3.55
C LEU A 195 15.62 13.49 3.93
N ALA A 196 16.03 13.85 5.15
CA ALA A 196 17.40 13.64 5.62
C ALA A 196 17.75 12.15 5.69
N ILE A 197 16.86 11.32 6.25
CA ILE A 197 17.05 9.87 6.33
C ILE A 197 17.01 9.23 4.94
N GLY A 198 16.01 9.59 4.12
CA GLY A 198 15.92 9.08 2.75
C GLY A 198 17.14 9.41 1.92
N TRP A 199 17.66 10.62 2.04
CA TRP A 199 18.88 11.05 1.37
C TRP A 199 20.11 10.29 1.89
N SER A 200 20.35 10.29 3.19
CA SER A 200 21.57 9.72 3.78
C SER A 200 21.66 8.21 3.56
N LEU A 201 20.57 7.47 3.83
CA LEU A 201 20.58 6.01 3.67
C LEU A 201 20.59 5.57 2.21
N LEU A 202 19.94 6.31 1.31
CA LEU A 202 20.02 6.01 -0.11
C LEU A 202 21.44 6.21 -0.68
N HIS A 203 22.16 7.27 -0.26
CA HIS A 203 23.54 7.49 -0.67
C HIS A 203 24.50 6.48 -0.03
N LEU A 204 24.27 6.11 1.22
CA LEU A 204 25.02 5.05 1.90
C LEU A 204 24.89 3.70 1.16
N ARG A 205 23.67 3.37 0.70
CA ARG A 205 23.42 2.19 -0.14
C ARG A 205 24.22 2.25 -1.45
N ALA A 206 24.16 3.39 -2.14
CA ALA A 206 24.90 3.59 -3.38
C ALA A 206 26.44 3.51 -3.20
N TRP A 207 26.93 3.85 -2.02
CA TRP A 207 28.36 3.77 -1.69
C TRP A 207 28.83 2.34 -1.38
N SER A 208 27.98 1.52 -0.73
CA SER A 208 28.36 0.16 -0.30
C SER A 208 28.64 -0.78 -1.48
N LYS A 209 27.90 -0.63 -2.60
CA LYS A 209 27.96 -1.48 -3.81
C LYS A 209 27.79 -2.98 -3.53
N ASP A 210 27.31 -3.33 -2.35
CA ASP A 210 27.04 -4.68 -1.90
C ASP A 210 25.54 -4.88 -1.76
N THR A 211 24.99 -5.89 -2.44
CA THR A 211 23.55 -6.11 -2.50
C THR A 211 22.94 -6.46 -1.14
N GLU A 212 23.66 -7.19 -0.30
CA GLU A 212 23.18 -7.60 1.03
C GLU A 212 23.14 -6.38 1.97
N VAL A 213 24.20 -5.57 1.97
CA VAL A 213 24.27 -4.33 2.74
C VAL A 213 23.23 -3.33 2.26
N GLU A 214 23.06 -3.15 0.95
CA GLU A 214 22.00 -2.30 0.39
C GLU A 214 20.61 -2.74 0.87
N MET A 215 20.38 -4.06 0.95
CA MET A 215 19.09 -4.60 1.40
C MET A 215 18.86 -4.40 2.89
N ILE A 216 19.86 -4.62 3.73
CA ILE A 216 19.79 -4.35 5.18
C ILE A 216 19.49 -2.87 5.43
N LEU A 217 20.20 -1.96 4.74
CA LEU A 217 19.94 -0.53 4.86
C LEU A 217 18.54 -0.15 4.37
N ALA A 218 18.03 -0.83 3.32
CA ALA A 218 16.66 -0.64 2.86
C ALA A 218 15.64 -1.02 3.94
N LEU A 219 15.83 -2.15 4.61
CA LEU A 219 14.95 -2.62 5.69
C LEU A 219 15.03 -1.75 6.94
N LEU A 220 16.18 -1.13 7.22
CA LEU A 220 16.36 -0.22 8.35
C LEU A 220 15.76 1.17 8.10
N THR A 221 15.66 1.60 6.82
CA THR A 221 15.21 2.94 6.45
C THR A 221 13.87 3.34 7.07
N PRO A 222 12.80 2.52 7.02
CA PRO A 222 11.50 2.89 7.59
C PRO A 222 11.57 3.14 9.10
N PHE A 223 12.34 2.35 9.83
CA PHE A 223 12.48 2.49 11.28
C PHE A 223 13.30 3.73 11.65
N ALA A 224 14.40 3.98 10.95
CA ALA A 224 15.22 5.18 11.13
C ALA A 224 14.44 6.47 10.82
N ALA A 225 13.51 6.41 9.87
CA ALA A 225 12.64 7.53 9.55
C ALA A 225 11.52 7.72 10.59
N PHE A 226 10.89 6.63 11.04
CA PHE A 226 9.69 6.67 11.88
C PHE A 226 9.98 6.92 13.36
N TRP A 227 10.92 6.18 13.97
CA TRP A 227 11.10 6.16 15.41
C TRP A 227 11.52 7.50 16.02
N PRO A 228 12.52 8.23 15.51
CA PRO A 228 12.96 9.46 16.17
C PRO A 228 11.86 10.53 16.24
N PRO A 229 11.11 10.86 15.18
CA PRO A 229 9.97 11.78 15.30
C PRO A 229 8.89 11.27 16.25
N HIS A 230 8.59 9.97 16.24
CA HIS A 230 7.59 9.37 17.13
C HIS A 230 7.97 9.54 18.61
N PHE A 231 9.21 9.25 18.98
CA PHE A 231 9.68 9.43 20.36
C PHE A 231 9.80 10.90 20.79
N LEU A 232 9.86 11.84 19.83
CA LEU A 232 9.83 13.28 20.08
C LEU A 232 8.41 13.87 20.16
N GLY A 233 7.37 13.01 20.12
CA GLY A 233 5.97 13.43 20.21
C GLY A 233 5.29 13.71 18.88
N GLY A 234 5.94 13.39 17.76
CA GLY A 234 5.33 13.36 16.42
C GLY A 234 4.63 12.04 16.13
N SER A 235 4.14 11.90 14.88
CA SER A 235 3.52 10.66 14.41
C SER A 235 4.53 9.66 13.83
N GLY A 236 5.65 10.14 13.26
CA GLY A 236 6.63 9.38 12.50
C GLY A 236 6.16 8.98 11.09
N VAL A 237 4.86 9.08 10.83
CA VAL A 237 4.22 8.64 9.58
C VAL A 237 4.73 9.40 8.37
N LEU A 238 4.67 10.75 8.42
CA LEU A 238 5.13 11.59 7.32
C LEU A 238 6.63 11.43 7.05
N ALA A 239 7.42 11.16 8.08
CA ALA A 239 8.84 10.93 7.92
C ALA A 239 9.12 9.63 7.15
N ALA A 240 8.45 8.52 7.50
CA ALA A 240 8.56 7.25 6.79
C ALA A 240 8.09 7.37 5.33
N VAL A 241 6.93 8.00 5.09
CA VAL A 241 6.39 8.26 3.76
C VAL A 241 7.32 9.14 2.93
N THR A 242 7.86 10.20 3.51
CA THR A 242 8.77 11.13 2.82
C THR A 242 10.07 10.45 2.43
N ALA A 243 10.64 9.61 3.30
CA ALA A 243 11.81 8.80 2.99
C ALA A 243 11.51 7.81 1.84
N GLY A 244 10.32 7.20 1.84
CA GLY A 244 9.84 6.33 0.75
C GLY A 244 9.72 7.07 -0.58
N LEU A 245 9.05 8.22 -0.60
CA LEU A 245 8.90 9.09 -1.78
C LEU A 245 10.25 9.57 -2.33
N TYR A 246 11.19 9.91 -1.44
CA TYR A 246 12.56 10.27 -1.83
C TYR A 246 13.26 9.10 -2.52
N THR A 247 13.13 7.90 -1.96
CA THR A 247 13.69 6.67 -2.54
C THR A 247 13.02 6.34 -3.88
N SER A 248 11.72 6.51 -4.01
CA SER A 248 11.00 6.34 -5.29
C SER A 248 11.55 7.23 -6.40
N TRP A 249 11.86 8.49 -6.07
CA TRP A 249 12.36 9.46 -7.05
C TRP A 249 13.83 9.22 -7.45
N HIS A 250 14.72 9.02 -6.48
CA HIS A 250 16.17 8.99 -6.71
C HIS A 250 16.71 7.56 -6.82
N GLY A 251 16.01 6.57 -6.26
CA GLY A 251 16.42 5.17 -6.22
C GLY A 251 16.76 4.56 -7.58
N PRO A 252 15.99 4.80 -8.66
CA PRO A 252 16.30 4.24 -9.98
C PRO A 252 17.71 4.57 -10.50
N LYS A 253 18.31 5.68 -10.04
CA LYS A 253 19.66 6.11 -10.43
C LYS A 253 20.76 5.62 -9.51
N LEU A 254 20.45 5.33 -8.25
CA LEU A 254 21.41 5.06 -7.18
C LEU A 254 21.45 3.59 -6.77
N ILE A 255 20.31 2.89 -6.86
CA ILE A 255 20.21 1.49 -6.43
C ILE A 255 20.68 0.57 -7.56
N SER A 256 21.50 -0.43 -7.22
CA SER A 256 22.01 -1.40 -8.18
C SER A 256 20.86 -2.24 -8.81
N PRO A 257 20.99 -2.68 -10.08
CA PRO A 257 19.97 -3.54 -10.71
C PRO A 257 19.69 -4.83 -9.92
N ALA A 258 20.71 -5.45 -9.34
CA ALA A 258 20.59 -6.65 -8.55
C ALA A 258 19.74 -6.42 -7.29
N THR A 259 20.03 -5.35 -6.55
CA THR A 259 19.27 -4.96 -5.35
C THR A 259 17.83 -4.61 -5.69
N ARG A 260 17.58 -3.96 -6.85
CA ARG A 260 16.20 -3.66 -7.27
C ARG A 260 15.37 -4.92 -7.51
N LEU A 261 15.92 -5.92 -8.21
CA LEU A 261 15.23 -7.17 -8.47
C LEU A 261 14.92 -7.94 -7.16
N GLN A 262 15.91 -8.05 -6.28
CA GLN A 262 15.70 -8.70 -4.98
C GLN A 262 14.78 -7.90 -4.08
N GLY A 263 14.89 -6.57 -4.12
CA GLY A 263 14.09 -5.66 -3.32
C GLY A 263 12.60 -5.78 -3.58
N PHE A 264 12.18 -5.94 -4.82
CA PHE A 264 10.76 -6.16 -5.14
C PHE A 264 10.22 -7.40 -4.47
N PHE A 265 10.97 -8.50 -4.51
CA PHE A 265 10.55 -9.75 -3.87
C PHE A 265 10.53 -9.65 -2.34
N VAL A 266 11.60 -9.14 -1.74
CA VAL A 266 11.72 -9.02 -0.28
C VAL A 266 10.66 -8.09 0.30
N TRP A 267 10.48 -6.91 -0.30
CA TRP A 267 9.48 -5.95 0.14
C TRP A 267 8.05 -6.44 -0.11
N GLY A 268 7.79 -7.06 -1.26
CA GLY A 268 6.48 -7.65 -1.55
C GLY A 268 6.10 -8.70 -0.53
N LEU A 269 7.03 -9.62 -0.20
CA LEU A 269 6.79 -10.64 0.82
C LEU A 269 6.64 -10.05 2.23
N ALA A 270 7.50 -9.09 2.61
CA ALA A 270 7.45 -8.46 3.92
C ALA A 270 6.11 -7.73 4.14
N VAL A 271 5.70 -6.89 3.19
CA VAL A 271 4.43 -6.16 3.26
C VAL A 271 3.25 -7.11 3.29
N TYR A 272 3.24 -8.13 2.43
CA TYR A 272 2.20 -9.15 2.39
C TYR A 272 2.02 -9.87 3.74
N LEU A 273 3.13 -10.23 4.40
CA LEU A 273 3.08 -10.87 5.73
C LEU A 273 2.60 -9.89 6.80
N VAL A 274 3.12 -8.66 6.79
CA VAL A 274 2.73 -7.64 7.75
C VAL A 274 1.23 -7.31 7.62
N GLU A 275 0.75 -7.05 6.40
CA GLU A 275 -0.68 -6.83 6.15
C GLU A 275 -1.52 -8.01 6.61
N GLY A 276 -1.10 -9.23 6.26
CA GLY A 276 -1.80 -10.45 6.65
C GLY A 276 -1.93 -10.60 8.16
N VAL A 277 -0.84 -10.43 8.88
CA VAL A 277 -0.82 -10.51 10.35
C VAL A 277 -1.72 -9.43 10.96
N VAL A 278 -1.64 -8.21 10.44
CA VAL A 278 -2.37 -7.08 11.00
C VAL A 278 -3.88 -7.20 10.78
N PHE A 279 -4.35 -7.60 9.58
CA PHE A 279 -5.77 -7.84 9.34
C PHE A 279 -6.29 -9.04 10.13
N PHE A 280 -5.51 -10.10 10.28
CA PHE A 280 -5.89 -11.25 11.10
C PHE A 280 -6.01 -10.89 12.58
N LEU A 281 -5.03 -10.14 13.12
CA LEU A 281 -5.07 -9.60 14.48
C LEU A 281 -6.27 -8.67 14.70
N THR A 282 -6.62 -7.85 13.70
CA THR A 282 -7.83 -7.01 13.74
C THR A 282 -9.09 -7.87 13.97
N GLY A 283 -9.22 -8.97 13.26
CA GLY A 283 -10.31 -9.91 13.48
C GLY A 283 -10.30 -10.53 14.88
N LEU A 284 -9.13 -10.91 15.39
CA LEU A 284 -9.00 -11.50 16.74
C LEU A 284 -9.41 -10.55 17.88
N GLN A 285 -9.38 -9.23 17.67
CA GLN A 285 -9.84 -8.26 18.69
C GLN A 285 -11.36 -8.27 18.90
N SER A 286 -12.15 -8.90 18.02
CA SER A 286 -13.61 -8.95 18.12
C SER A 286 -14.12 -9.47 19.47
N ARG A 287 -13.47 -10.47 20.04
CA ARG A 287 -13.82 -11.02 21.36
C ARG A 287 -13.62 -10.00 22.47
N LEU A 288 -12.48 -9.31 22.47
CA LEU A 288 -12.13 -8.31 23.49
C LEU A 288 -13.09 -7.12 23.49
N VAL A 289 -13.51 -6.72 22.28
CA VAL A 289 -14.49 -5.64 22.07
C VAL A 289 -15.90 -6.06 22.51
N MET A 290 -16.26 -7.34 22.36
CA MET A 290 -17.58 -7.84 22.74
C MET A 290 -17.69 -8.26 24.23
N GLU A 291 -16.58 -8.52 24.91
CA GLU A 291 -16.57 -8.85 26.35
C GLU A 291 -16.52 -7.60 27.24
N GLY A 292 -16.24 -6.39 26.68
CA GLY A 292 -16.11 -5.16 27.46
C GLY A 292 -17.44 -4.57 28.00
N PRO A 293 -18.54 -4.52 27.24
CA PRO A 293 -19.75 -3.81 27.64
C PRO A 293 -20.62 -4.57 28.63
N ASP A 294 -21.19 -3.85 29.60
CA ASP A 294 -22.22 -4.37 30.49
C ASP A 294 -23.55 -4.60 29.75
N ALA A 295 -24.36 -5.57 30.22
CA ALA A 295 -25.59 -5.99 29.55
C ALA A 295 -26.60 -4.85 29.29
N GLY A 296 -26.59 -3.79 30.10
CA GLY A 296 -27.46 -2.62 29.93
C GLY A 296 -26.99 -1.57 28.90
N GLU A 297 -25.75 -1.61 28.48
CA GLU A 297 -25.16 -0.59 27.61
C GLU A 297 -25.24 -0.90 26.11
N TRP A 298 -25.55 -2.13 25.74
CA TRP A 298 -25.57 -2.59 24.35
C TRP A 298 -26.43 -1.73 23.42
N SER A 299 -27.62 -1.30 23.87
CA SER A 299 -28.50 -0.47 23.06
C SER A 299 -27.87 0.88 22.70
N ARG A 300 -27.20 1.50 23.66
CA ARG A 300 -26.48 2.77 23.46
C ARG A 300 -25.29 2.58 22.53
N MET A 301 -24.51 1.51 22.72
CA MET A 301 -23.31 1.23 21.93
C MET A 301 -23.66 0.89 20.47
N ILE A 302 -24.68 0.07 20.24
CA ILE A 302 -25.16 -0.26 18.90
C ILE A 302 -25.71 1.00 18.21
N GLY A 303 -26.49 1.82 18.92
CA GLY A 303 -26.99 3.09 18.42
C GLY A 303 -25.85 4.03 18.01
N ALA A 304 -24.83 4.16 18.85
CA ALA A 304 -23.63 4.96 18.57
C ALA A 304 -22.86 4.42 17.35
N ALA A 305 -22.72 3.10 17.24
CA ALA A 305 -22.06 2.48 16.09
C ALA A 305 -22.82 2.74 14.79
N ILE A 306 -24.14 2.55 14.76
CA ILE A 306 -24.96 2.81 13.58
C ILE A 306 -24.84 4.27 13.15
N ILE A 307 -25.00 5.20 14.10
CA ILE A 307 -24.91 6.64 13.83
C ILE A 307 -23.52 6.95 13.24
N THR A 308 -22.46 6.48 13.86
CA THR A 308 -21.08 6.77 13.42
C THR A 308 -20.79 6.15 12.05
N VAL A 309 -21.19 4.91 11.79
CA VAL A 309 -21.01 4.24 10.47
C VAL A 309 -21.72 5.05 9.37
N VAL A 310 -22.99 5.38 9.56
CA VAL A 310 -23.74 6.15 8.56
C VAL A 310 -23.11 7.52 8.36
N LEU A 311 -22.77 8.19 9.44
CA LEU A 311 -22.19 9.53 9.41
C LEU A 311 -20.85 9.55 8.66
N VAL A 312 -19.95 8.64 8.97
CA VAL A 312 -18.62 8.55 8.34
C VAL A 312 -18.73 8.29 6.82
N VAL A 313 -19.69 7.48 6.39
CA VAL A 313 -19.94 7.24 4.96
C VAL A 313 -20.52 8.50 4.30
N VAL A 314 -21.57 9.08 4.87
CA VAL A 314 -22.25 10.27 4.31
C VAL A 314 -21.30 11.47 4.23
N ILE A 315 -20.56 11.75 5.31
CA ILE A 315 -19.62 12.88 5.37
C ILE A 315 -18.54 12.74 4.30
N ARG A 316 -18.03 11.53 4.08
CA ARG A 316 -17.04 11.30 3.04
C ARG A 316 -17.59 11.65 1.65
N PHE A 317 -18.81 11.22 1.32
CA PHE A 317 -19.44 11.61 0.06
C PHE A 317 -19.61 13.12 -0.04
N VAL A 318 -20.15 13.77 1.00
CA VAL A 318 -20.32 15.21 1.03
C VAL A 318 -19.01 15.94 0.78
N TRP A 319 -17.93 15.53 1.48
CA TRP A 319 -16.63 16.16 1.32
C TRP A 319 -16.03 15.92 -0.06
N VAL A 320 -16.04 14.68 -0.56
CA VAL A 320 -15.44 14.32 -1.85
C VAL A 320 -16.11 15.09 -2.99
N PHE A 321 -17.44 15.18 -2.99
CA PHE A 321 -18.17 15.97 -3.99
C PHE A 321 -17.91 17.47 -3.84
N ALA A 322 -17.89 17.99 -2.63
CA ALA A 322 -17.55 19.40 -2.37
C ALA A 322 -16.12 19.71 -2.82
N ALA A 323 -15.14 18.89 -2.45
CA ALA A 323 -13.74 19.08 -2.82
C ALA A 323 -13.48 18.97 -4.33
N ALA A 324 -14.24 18.11 -5.04
CA ALA A 324 -14.14 17.95 -6.48
C ALA A 324 -14.77 19.12 -7.26
N TYR A 325 -15.93 19.59 -6.86
CA TYR A 325 -16.74 20.52 -7.68
C TYR A 325 -16.74 21.96 -7.18
N LEU A 326 -16.64 22.21 -5.86
CA LEU A 326 -16.69 23.57 -5.32
C LEU A 326 -15.58 24.50 -5.86
N PRO A 327 -14.30 24.04 -6.00
CA PRO A 327 -13.26 24.87 -6.58
C PRO A 327 -13.51 25.23 -8.05
N THR A 328 -14.18 24.34 -8.81
CA THR A 328 -14.51 24.60 -10.23
C THR A 328 -15.69 25.53 -10.41
N LEU A 329 -16.64 25.51 -9.48
CA LEU A 329 -17.76 26.44 -9.45
C LEU A 329 -17.32 27.86 -9.08
N LEU A 330 -16.34 27.97 -8.16
CA LEU A 330 -15.80 29.26 -7.70
C LEU A 330 -14.73 29.83 -8.65
N SER A 331 -14.12 28.99 -9.50
CA SER A 331 -13.07 29.42 -10.44
C SER A 331 -13.68 30.00 -11.71
N ARG A 332 -13.28 31.23 -12.05
CA ARG A 332 -13.59 31.87 -13.34
C ARG A 332 -12.72 31.36 -14.50
N ASN A 333 -11.75 30.47 -14.24
CA ASN A 333 -10.79 30.02 -15.25
C ASN A 333 -11.29 28.75 -15.96
N ASN A 334 -11.38 28.79 -17.30
CA ASN A 334 -11.84 27.66 -18.13
C ASN A 334 -10.91 26.44 -18.08
N ASP A 335 -9.62 26.61 -17.74
CA ASP A 335 -8.68 25.49 -17.63
C ASP A 335 -8.96 24.61 -16.39
N ALA A 336 -9.52 25.17 -15.32
CA ALA A 336 -9.95 24.41 -14.15
C ALA A 336 -11.07 23.41 -14.48
N ARG A 337 -11.95 23.75 -15.44
CA ARG A 337 -13.04 22.89 -15.90
C ARG A 337 -12.57 21.66 -16.70
N ARG A 338 -11.41 21.75 -17.37
CA ARG A 338 -10.84 20.64 -18.17
C ARG A 338 -10.26 19.51 -17.32
N VAL A 339 -9.98 19.75 -16.05
CA VAL A 339 -9.35 18.81 -15.12
C VAL A 339 -10.34 18.23 -14.11
N THR A 340 -11.62 18.62 -14.19
CA THR A 340 -12.66 18.15 -13.25
C THR A 340 -12.87 16.64 -13.41
N PRO A 341 -12.89 15.87 -12.31
CA PRO A 341 -13.23 14.45 -12.38
C PRO A 341 -14.68 14.24 -12.82
N THR A 342 -14.94 13.11 -13.45
CA THR A 342 -16.33 12.70 -13.74
C THR A 342 -17.06 12.37 -12.44
N TRP A 343 -18.40 12.38 -12.47
CA TRP A 343 -19.18 12.04 -11.28
C TRP A 343 -18.94 10.57 -10.85
N GLN A 344 -18.69 9.68 -11.81
CA GLN A 344 -18.36 8.28 -11.56
C GLN A 344 -17.03 8.15 -10.80
N GLU A 345 -15.98 8.87 -11.23
CA GLU A 345 -14.70 8.91 -10.53
C GLU A 345 -14.85 9.46 -9.11
N THR A 346 -15.61 10.57 -8.97
CA THR A 346 -15.87 11.20 -7.69
C THR A 346 -16.66 10.28 -6.76
N PHE A 347 -17.68 9.60 -7.29
CA PHE A 347 -18.46 8.61 -6.54
C PHE A 347 -17.57 7.47 -6.04
N LEU A 348 -16.70 6.91 -6.90
CA LEU A 348 -15.81 5.84 -6.52
C LEU A 348 -14.87 6.25 -5.40
N VAL A 349 -14.25 7.44 -5.48
CA VAL A 349 -13.39 7.98 -4.40
C VAL A 349 -14.16 8.15 -3.09
N GLY A 350 -15.43 8.57 -3.16
CA GLY A 350 -16.33 8.62 -1.99
C GLY A 350 -16.59 7.22 -1.40
N PHE A 351 -16.85 6.25 -2.28
CA PHE A 351 -17.19 4.87 -1.87
C PHE A 351 -16.00 4.09 -1.30
N THR A 352 -14.76 4.40 -1.70
CA THR A 352 -13.53 3.75 -1.22
C THR A 352 -13.09 4.17 0.19
N GLY A 353 -14.00 4.73 0.98
CA GLY A 353 -13.73 5.12 2.37
C GLY A 353 -13.72 3.95 3.35
N ILE A 354 -13.07 2.84 3.02
CA ILE A 354 -12.92 1.67 3.88
C ILE A 354 -11.96 2.02 5.03
N ARG A 355 -12.29 1.65 6.27
CA ARG A 355 -11.42 1.82 7.44
C ARG A 355 -10.62 0.56 7.69
N GLY A 356 -9.41 0.75 8.18
CA GLY A 356 -8.46 -0.35 8.33
C GLY A 356 -7.79 -0.38 9.69
N VAL A 357 -6.58 -0.89 9.66
CA VAL A 357 -5.80 -1.25 10.83
C VAL A 357 -5.38 -0.06 11.67
N VAL A 358 -5.02 1.07 11.03
CA VAL A 358 -4.55 2.27 11.75
C VAL A 358 -5.65 2.80 12.68
N SER A 359 -6.92 2.75 12.24
CA SER A 359 -8.08 3.09 13.08
C SER A 359 -8.17 2.19 14.31
N LEU A 360 -7.98 0.86 14.16
CA LEU A 360 -8.02 -0.05 15.30
C LEU A 360 -6.87 0.20 16.26
N VAL A 361 -5.66 0.37 15.75
CA VAL A 361 -4.47 0.61 16.56
C VAL A 361 -4.61 1.92 17.32
N ALA A 362 -5.09 2.99 16.67
CA ALA A 362 -5.38 4.26 17.34
C ALA A 362 -6.44 4.11 18.45
N ALA A 363 -7.51 3.34 18.20
CA ALA A 363 -8.51 3.05 19.23
C ALA A 363 -7.92 2.31 20.43
N LEU A 364 -7.13 1.26 20.18
CA LEU A 364 -6.46 0.50 21.23
C LEU A 364 -5.39 1.31 21.98
N SER A 365 -4.84 2.36 21.34
CA SER A 365 -3.89 3.30 21.95
C SER A 365 -4.55 4.34 22.86
N VAL A 366 -5.89 4.38 22.94
CA VAL A 366 -6.59 5.22 23.93
C VAL A 366 -6.17 4.78 25.31
N PRO A 367 -5.62 5.67 26.17
CA PRO A 367 -5.16 5.33 27.50
C PRO A 367 -6.27 4.67 28.35
N GLU A 368 -5.91 3.77 29.23
CA GLU A 368 -6.87 3.19 30.18
C GLU A 368 -7.24 4.19 31.26
N MET A 369 -6.28 5.06 31.64
CA MET A 369 -6.42 6.04 32.70
C MET A 369 -6.01 7.43 32.25
N VAL A 370 -6.69 8.46 32.76
CA VAL A 370 -6.31 9.87 32.64
C VAL A 370 -6.15 10.42 34.07
N GLY A 371 -4.90 10.65 34.46
CA GLY A 371 -4.60 10.94 35.87
C GLY A 371 -4.96 9.75 36.75
N THR A 372 -5.93 9.93 37.65
CA THR A 372 -6.42 8.90 38.60
C THR A 372 -7.76 8.29 38.18
N GLU A 373 -8.38 8.77 37.10
CA GLU A 373 -9.69 8.31 36.65
C GLU A 373 -9.60 7.48 35.36
N PRO A 374 -10.54 6.54 35.12
CA PRO A 374 -10.63 5.83 33.85
C PRO A 374 -10.86 6.80 32.69
N PHE A 375 -10.29 6.47 31.51
CA PHE A 375 -10.55 7.28 30.32
C PHE A 375 -12.06 7.22 29.97
N PRO A 376 -12.73 8.37 29.82
CA PRO A 376 -14.17 8.41 29.63
C PRO A 376 -14.57 7.75 28.30
N GLU A 377 -15.56 6.85 28.36
CA GLU A 377 -16.15 6.18 27.20
C GLU A 377 -15.16 5.36 26.34
N ARG A 378 -14.08 4.87 26.91
CA ARG A 378 -13.05 4.11 26.19
C ARG A 378 -13.64 2.88 25.48
N ASP A 379 -14.51 2.11 26.15
CA ASP A 379 -15.11 0.90 25.59
C ASP A 379 -16.05 1.22 24.45
N LEU A 380 -16.79 2.33 24.53
CA LEU A 380 -17.61 2.82 23.43
C LEU A 380 -16.75 3.20 22.22
N ILE A 381 -15.61 3.89 22.41
CA ILE A 381 -14.68 4.23 21.32
C ILE A 381 -14.18 2.95 20.64
N LEU A 382 -13.75 1.96 21.40
CA LEU A 382 -13.28 0.67 20.87
C LEU A 382 -14.35 -0.05 20.08
N PHE A 383 -15.56 -0.19 20.66
CA PHE A 383 -16.68 -0.88 20.02
C PHE A 383 -17.11 -0.20 18.73
N VAL A 384 -17.34 1.11 18.77
CA VAL A 384 -17.77 1.88 17.59
C VAL A 384 -16.72 1.80 16.49
N THR A 385 -15.44 1.94 16.83
CA THR A 385 -14.34 1.84 15.85
C THR A 385 -14.32 0.47 15.20
N PHE A 386 -14.43 -0.60 15.98
CA PHE A 386 -14.47 -1.96 15.46
C PHE A 386 -15.65 -2.17 14.52
N CYS A 387 -16.85 -1.71 14.88
CA CYS A 387 -18.02 -1.77 14.02
C CYS A 387 -17.83 -0.99 12.72
N VAL A 388 -17.25 0.21 12.77
CA VAL A 388 -16.94 1.01 11.58
C VAL A 388 -15.96 0.29 10.65
N ILE A 389 -14.90 -0.31 11.19
CA ILE A 389 -13.94 -1.11 10.42
C ILE A 389 -14.65 -2.32 9.78
N LEU A 390 -15.37 -3.10 10.56
CA LEU A 390 -16.01 -4.32 10.08
C LEU A 390 -17.04 -4.02 8.97
N VAL A 391 -17.91 -3.04 9.19
CA VAL A 391 -18.95 -2.67 8.21
C VAL A 391 -18.34 -2.07 6.95
N SER A 392 -17.33 -1.21 7.07
CA SER A 392 -16.68 -0.62 5.90
C SER A 392 -15.84 -1.63 5.14
N LEU A 393 -15.02 -2.44 5.83
CA LEU A 393 -14.15 -3.41 5.17
C LEU A 393 -14.93 -4.54 4.52
N VAL A 394 -15.88 -5.13 5.24
CA VAL A 394 -16.69 -6.25 4.70
C VAL A 394 -17.79 -5.73 3.78
N GLY A 395 -18.55 -4.72 4.20
CA GLY A 395 -19.69 -4.21 3.42
C GLY A 395 -19.25 -3.46 2.16
N GLN A 396 -18.48 -2.37 2.30
CA GLN A 396 -18.02 -1.59 1.16
C GLN A 396 -16.98 -2.37 0.33
N GLY A 397 -16.06 -3.09 0.99
CA GLY A 397 -15.05 -3.89 0.30
C GLY A 397 -15.65 -4.99 -0.58
N ALA A 398 -16.68 -5.72 -0.11
CA ALA A 398 -17.36 -6.74 -0.91
C ALA A 398 -18.22 -6.14 -2.04
N ALA A 399 -18.76 -4.94 -1.86
CA ALA A 399 -19.57 -4.26 -2.88
C ALA A 399 -18.71 -3.54 -3.94
N LEU A 400 -17.46 -3.18 -3.62
CA LEU A 400 -16.58 -2.36 -4.45
C LEU A 400 -16.41 -2.89 -5.89
N PRO A 401 -16.19 -4.19 -6.15
CA PRO A 401 -16.09 -4.70 -7.51
C PRO A 401 -17.33 -4.39 -8.37
N LYS A 402 -18.51 -4.65 -7.81
CA LYS A 402 -19.79 -4.40 -8.50
C LYS A 402 -20.00 -2.90 -8.75
N VAL A 403 -19.59 -2.05 -7.83
CA VAL A 403 -19.66 -0.59 -7.99
C VAL A 403 -18.76 -0.12 -9.12
N ILE A 404 -17.52 -0.61 -9.22
CA ILE A 404 -16.58 -0.27 -10.31
C ILE A 404 -17.17 -0.66 -11.67
N GLU A 405 -17.70 -1.89 -11.78
CA GLU A 405 -18.34 -2.39 -13.00
C GLU A 405 -19.58 -1.57 -13.37
N TYR A 406 -20.46 -1.28 -12.38
CA TYR A 406 -21.66 -0.48 -12.61
C TYR A 406 -21.36 0.93 -13.10
N LEU A 407 -20.30 1.55 -12.59
CA LEU A 407 -19.84 2.88 -13.01
C LEU A 407 -19.10 2.86 -14.35
N GLY A 408 -18.77 1.69 -14.90
CA GLY A 408 -18.04 1.51 -16.17
C GLY A 408 -16.59 1.98 -16.12
N LEU A 409 -16.01 2.09 -14.90
CA LEU A 409 -14.65 2.58 -14.69
C LEU A 409 -13.60 1.54 -15.05
N ASP A 410 -13.94 0.27 -15.04
CA ASP A 410 -13.15 -0.85 -15.56
C ASP A 410 -12.84 -0.69 -17.05
N LYS A 411 -13.84 -0.32 -17.87
CA LYS A 411 -13.68 -0.08 -19.30
C LYS A 411 -12.83 1.16 -19.59
N THR A 412 -13.08 2.23 -18.86
CA THR A 412 -12.30 3.48 -18.99
C THR A 412 -10.84 3.24 -18.65
N GLY A 413 -10.57 2.55 -17.53
CA GLY A 413 -9.22 2.23 -17.12
C GLY A 413 -8.52 1.22 -18.03
N ALA A 414 -9.25 0.24 -18.59
CA ALA A 414 -8.72 -0.66 -19.60
C ALA A 414 -8.27 0.09 -20.87
N ALA A 415 -9.04 1.07 -21.33
CA ALA A 415 -8.66 1.93 -22.45
C ALA A 415 -7.41 2.79 -22.15
N GLU A 416 -7.30 3.31 -20.93
CA GLU A 416 -6.07 4.01 -20.47
C GLU A 416 -4.87 3.07 -20.40
N ALA A 417 -5.05 1.85 -19.92
CA ALA A 417 -4.00 0.83 -19.83
C ALA A 417 -3.50 0.44 -21.24
N GLU A 418 -4.41 0.28 -22.20
CA GLU A 418 -4.07 0.01 -23.59
C GLU A 418 -3.27 1.16 -24.23
N SER A 419 -3.68 2.41 -23.99
CA SER A 419 -2.93 3.58 -24.43
C SER A 419 -1.52 3.65 -23.79
N ALA A 420 -1.42 3.36 -22.48
CA ALA A 420 -0.15 3.31 -21.77
C ALA A 420 0.77 2.21 -22.33
N LYS A 421 0.22 1.05 -22.66
CA LYS A 421 0.95 -0.06 -23.30
C LYS A 421 1.53 0.34 -24.65
N ARG A 422 0.76 1.02 -25.50
CA ARG A 422 1.27 1.55 -26.79
C ARG A 422 2.43 2.53 -26.59
N ASN A 423 2.32 3.44 -25.62
CA ASN A 423 3.39 4.36 -25.28
C ASN A 423 4.64 3.63 -24.75
N GLU A 424 4.46 2.57 -23.98
CA GLU A 424 5.56 1.73 -23.49
C GLU A 424 6.28 1.02 -24.64
N VAL A 425 5.54 0.41 -25.57
CA VAL A 425 6.13 -0.22 -26.77
C VAL A 425 6.92 0.80 -27.59
N THR A 426 6.37 2.00 -27.79
CA THR A 426 7.07 3.10 -28.48
C THR A 426 8.38 3.46 -27.80
N ALA A 427 8.38 3.56 -26.46
CA ALA A 427 9.58 3.84 -25.68
C ALA A 427 10.62 2.70 -25.75
N ARG A 428 10.17 1.43 -25.71
CA ARG A 428 11.05 0.25 -25.88
C ARG A 428 11.71 0.23 -27.26
N VAL A 429 10.94 0.48 -28.32
CA VAL A 429 11.45 0.59 -29.69
C VAL A 429 12.50 1.69 -29.79
N ALA A 430 12.24 2.87 -29.24
CA ALA A 430 13.21 3.95 -29.19
C ALA A 430 14.49 3.56 -28.44
N GLY A 431 14.37 2.87 -27.31
CA GLY A 431 15.51 2.37 -26.53
C GLY A 431 16.37 1.36 -27.30
N ILE A 432 15.73 0.40 -28.02
CA ILE A 432 16.45 -0.58 -28.85
C ILE A 432 17.16 0.11 -30.02
N ARG A 433 16.53 1.09 -30.67
CA ARG A 433 17.16 1.88 -31.74
C ARG A 433 18.39 2.61 -31.23
N ALA A 434 18.30 3.26 -30.07
CA ALA A 434 19.45 3.92 -29.46
C ALA A 434 20.61 2.94 -29.16
N ALA A 435 20.30 1.72 -28.70
CA ALA A 435 21.30 0.67 -28.50
C ALA A 435 21.95 0.23 -29.81
N LEU A 436 21.17 0.07 -30.89
CA LEU A 436 21.68 -0.27 -32.23
C LEU A 436 22.56 0.86 -32.79
N ASP A 437 22.20 2.11 -32.60
CA ASP A 437 23.00 3.25 -33.04
C ASP A 437 24.33 3.34 -32.26
N ARG A 438 24.31 3.07 -30.95
CA ARG A 438 25.57 2.95 -30.17
C ARG A 438 26.44 1.78 -30.66
N LEU A 439 25.82 0.66 -31.00
CA LEU A 439 26.54 -0.50 -31.55
C LEU A 439 27.21 -0.17 -32.89
N LYS A 440 26.55 0.59 -33.79
CA LYS A 440 27.14 1.05 -35.04
C LYS A 440 28.37 1.92 -34.81
N GLN A 441 28.33 2.84 -33.82
CA GLN A 441 29.47 3.68 -33.44
C GLN A 441 30.65 2.81 -32.97
N LEU A 442 30.42 1.84 -32.08
CA LEU A 442 31.44 0.93 -31.56
C LEU A 442 32.08 0.05 -32.66
N MET A 443 31.28 -0.33 -33.68
CA MET A 443 31.82 -1.07 -34.85
C MET A 443 32.76 -0.22 -35.70
N GLY A 444 32.58 1.10 -35.77
CA GLY A 444 33.49 2.03 -36.45
C GLY A 444 34.85 2.18 -35.75
N GLU A 445 34.96 1.84 -34.47
CA GLU A 445 36.18 1.91 -33.67
C GLU A 445 37.09 0.66 -33.76
N GLY A 446 36.78 -0.33 -34.60
CA GLY A 446 37.73 -1.33 -35.14
C GLY A 446 37.97 -2.60 -34.33
N ALA A 447 37.55 -2.73 -33.07
CA ALA A 447 37.96 -3.87 -32.20
C ALA A 447 36.90 -5.00 -32.00
N VAL A 448 35.66 -4.91 -32.52
CA VAL A 448 34.53 -5.72 -32.02
C VAL A 448 33.67 -6.37 -33.11
N ALA A 449 34.17 -6.50 -34.35
CA ALA A 449 33.33 -6.81 -35.52
C ALA A 449 32.52 -8.13 -35.43
N ARG A 450 33.07 -9.24 -34.90
CA ARG A 450 32.35 -10.53 -34.79
C ARG A 450 31.29 -10.55 -33.68
N SER A 451 31.64 -10.08 -32.49
CA SER A 451 30.71 -10.00 -31.36
C SER A 451 29.58 -8.99 -31.64
N ALA A 452 29.90 -7.87 -32.30
CA ALA A 452 28.94 -6.86 -32.69
C ALA A 452 27.91 -7.35 -33.70
N ALA A 453 28.29 -8.22 -34.64
CA ALA A 453 27.35 -8.80 -35.61
C ALA A 453 26.31 -9.73 -34.96
N ASN A 454 26.70 -10.49 -33.92
CA ASN A 454 25.76 -11.31 -33.17
C ASN A 454 24.82 -10.46 -32.30
N LEU A 455 25.36 -9.46 -31.60
CA LEU A 455 24.56 -8.52 -30.81
C LEU A 455 23.59 -7.72 -31.67
N ARG A 456 24.01 -7.33 -32.88
CA ARG A 456 23.15 -6.65 -33.83
C ARG A 456 21.95 -7.52 -34.21
N ARG A 457 22.17 -8.77 -34.60
CA ARG A 457 21.08 -9.71 -34.92
C ARG A 457 20.12 -9.90 -33.75
N LEU A 458 20.64 -10.03 -32.53
CA LEU A 458 19.83 -10.16 -31.31
C LEU A 458 18.93 -8.92 -31.10
N HIS A 459 19.49 -7.70 -31.23
CA HIS A 459 18.73 -6.46 -31.04
C HIS A 459 17.78 -6.15 -32.19
N GLU A 460 18.13 -6.50 -33.43
CA GLU A 460 17.25 -6.41 -34.59
C GLU A 460 16.06 -7.38 -34.45
N GLY A 461 16.28 -8.63 -34.00
CA GLY A 461 15.20 -9.57 -33.66
C GLY A 461 14.27 -9.02 -32.61
N ARG A 462 14.80 -8.52 -31.50
CA ARG A 462 13.99 -7.87 -30.45
C ARG A 462 13.20 -6.66 -30.98
N LEU A 463 13.78 -5.88 -31.89
CA LEU A 463 13.09 -4.74 -32.50
C LEU A 463 11.90 -5.23 -33.34
N THR A 464 12.10 -6.28 -34.15
CA THR A 464 11.06 -6.89 -34.98
C THR A 464 9.91 -7.41 -34.12
N ASP A 465 10.21 -8.14 -33.04
CA ASP A 465 9.21 -8.68 -32.11
C ASP A 465 8.35 -7.56 -31.49
N PHE A 466 8.96 -6.44 -31.07
CA PHE A 466 8.21 -5.31 -30.50
C PHE A 466 7.43 -4.52 -31.55
N VAL A 467 7.93 -4.38 -32.77
CA VAL A 467 7.20 -3.71 -33.86
C VAL A 467 5.97 -4.54 -34.27
N HIS A 468 6.11 -5.84 -34.44
CA HIS A 468 4.98 -6.74 -34.73
C HIS A 468 3.91 -6.68 -33.63
N THR A 469 4.32 -6.67 -32.35
CA THR A 469 3.39 -6.53 -31.23
C THR A 469 2.68 -5.18 -31.25
N SER A 470 3.36 -4.10 -31.69
CA SER A 470 2.78 -2.73 -31.74
C SER A 470 1.75 -2.54 -32.84
N GLU A 471 1.89 -3.27 -33.95
CA GLU A 471 1.01 -3.19 -35.15
C GLU A 471 -0.22 -4.10 -35.03
N GLY A 472 -0.42 -4.78 -33.89
CA GLY A 472 -1.52 -5.71 -33.64
C GLY A 472 -1.37 -7.01 -34.42
N ILE A 473 -0.17 -7.29 -34.94
CA ILE A 473 0.18 -8.56 -35.57
C ILE A 473 0.35 -9.59 -34.45
N ASP A 474 -0.28 -10.73 -34.62
CA ASP A 474 -0.47 -11.81 -33.64
C ASP A 474 0.73 -12.04 -32.71
N ALA A 475 0.51 -12.03 -31.39
CA ALA A 475 1.51 -12.36 -30.38
C ALA A 475 1.83 -13.88 -30.33
N ALA A 476 1.09 -14.69 -31.07
CA ALA A 476 1.25 -16.15 -31.11
C ALA A 476 2.68 -16.59 -31.48
N PRO A 477 3.39 -16.01 -32.46
CA PRO A 477 4.76 -16.41 -32.77
C PRO A 477 5.76 -16.17 -31.65
N VAL A 478 5.59 -15.10 -30.87
CA VAL A 478 6.47 -14.79 -29.72
C VAL A 478 6.21 -15.76 -28.58
N ALA A 479 4.94 -16.08 -28.31
CA ALA A 479 4.58 -17.06 -27.29
C ALA A 479 5.03 -18.48 -27.68
N GLU A 480 4.92 -18.85 -28.94
CA GLU A 480 5.41 -20.14 -29.48
C GLU A 480 6.94 -20.24 -29.36
N ALA A 481 7.68 -19.22 -29.77
CA ALA A 481 9.13 -19.15 -29.64
C ALA A 481 9.58 -19.26 -28.18
N ALA A 482 8.89 -18.54 -27.27
CA ALA A 482 9.14 -18.63 -25.83
C ALA A 482 8.84 -20.04 -25.28
N GLY A 483 7.77 -20.67 -25.74
CA GLY A 483 7.44 -22.06 -25.40
C GLY A 483 8.54 -23.04 -25.80
N ILE A 484 9.09 -22.88 -27.01
CA ILE A 484 10.23 -23.69 -27.47
C ILE A 484 11.48 -23.42 -26.62
N GLN A 485 11.82 -22.16 -26.36
CA GLN A 485 12.98 -21.82 -25.52
C GLN A 485 12.87 -22.40 -24.12
N LEU A 486 11.70 -22.37 -23.48
CA LEU A 486 11.47 -22.99 -22.17
C LEU A 486 11.64 -24.50 -22.20
N GLN A 487 11.27 -25.18 -23.30
CA GLN A 487 11.53 -26.62 -23.47
C GLN A 487 13.04 -26.91 -23.59
N LEU A 488 13.80 -26.05 -24.26
CA LEU A 488 15.25 -26.17 -24.35
C LEU A 488 15.92 -26.01 -22.97
N VAL A 489 15.53 -25.00 -22.20
CA VAL A 489 15.99 -24.80 -20.82
C VAL A 489 15.63 -26.00 -19.93
N ALA A 490 14.45 -26.58 -20.10
CA ALA A 490 14.03 -27.78 -19.38
C ALA A 490 14.91 -29.01 -19.75
N ALA A 491 15.25 -29.14 -21.01
CA ALA A 491 16.16 -30.22 -21.48
C ALA A 491 17.58 -30.06 -20.92
N GLU A 492 18.09 -28.82 -20.86
CA GLU A 492 19.36 -28.51 -20.23
C GLU A 492 19.35 -28.85 -18.74
N ARG A 493 18.31 -28.47 -18.00
CA ARG A 493 18.11 -28.82 -16.59
C ARG A 493 18.13 -30.35 -16.37
N ALA A 494 17.42 -31.08 -17.22
CA ALA A 494 17.39 -32.54 -17.15
C ALA A 494 18.79 -33.17 -17.39
N SER A 495 19.57 -32.63 -18.33
CA SER A 495 20.95 -33.04 -18.59
C SER A 495 21.86 -32.78 -17.39
N ILE A 496 21.77 -31.58 -16.79
CA ILE A 496 22.57 -31.23 -15.59
C ILE A 496 22.20 -32.10 -14.40
N ALA A 497 20.91 -32.38 -14.18
CA ALA A 497 20.45 -33.28 -13.13
C ALA A 497 21.00 -34.70 -13.33
N SER A 498 21.02 -35.22 -14.57
CA SER A 498 21.61 -36.52 -14.91
C SER A 498 23.10 -36.55 -14.67
N GLN A 499 23.83 -35.50 -15.05
CA GLN A 499 25.29 -35.44 -14.80
C GLN A 499 25.60 -35.33 -13.31
N TYR A 500 24.79 -34.65 -12.54
CA TYR A 500 24.92 -34.59 -11.09
C TYR A 500 24.63 -35.95 -10.45
N ALA A 501 23.57 -36.64 -10.86
CA ALA A 501 23.27 -38.00 -10.40
C ALA A 501 24.35 -39.02 -10.75
N ALA A 502 25.08 -38.78 -11.85
CA ALA A 502 26.23 -39.60 -12.27
C ALA A 502 27.56 -39.17 -11.58
N GLU A 503 27.51 -38.34 -10.54
CA GLU A 503 28.67 -37.81 -9.78
C GLU A 503 29.71 -37.07 -10.64
N LYS A 504 29.31 -36.57 -11.83
CA LYS A 504 30.17 -35.80 -12.74
C LYS A 504 30.22 -34.30 -12.44
N LEU A 505 29.33 -33.81 -11.58
CA LEU A 505 29.23 -32.41 -11.18
C LEU A 505 29.28 -32.30 -9.65
N THR A 506 29.97 -31.27 -9.17
CA THR A 506 29.94 -30.91 -7.76
C THR A 506 28.63 -30.13 -7.46
N ASP A 507 28.21 -30.15 -6.18
CA ASP A 507 27.04 -29.35 -5.72
C ASP A 507 27.17 -27.86 -6.08
N GLU A 508 28.36 -27.32 -5.95
CA GLU A 508 28.64 -25.92 -6.23
C GLU A 508 28.52 -25.61 -7.73
N ALA A 509 29.04 -26.48 -8.60
CA ALA A 509 28.88 -26.31 -10.05
C ALA A 509 27.41 -26.44 -10.48
N ARG A 510 26.69 -27.45 -9.93
CA ARG A 510 25.26 -27.62 -10.17
C ARG A 510 24.47 -26.36 -9.82
N ARG A 511 24.61 -25.83 -8.59
CA ARG A 511 23.91 -24.62 -8.14
C ARG A 511 24.20 -23.39 -9.00
N ARG A 512 25.45 -23.28 -9.50
CA ARG A 512 25.83 -22.19 -10.39
C ARG A 512 25.09 -22.26 -11.72
N ILE A 513 25.08 -23.45 -12.35
CA ILE A 513 24.40 -23.67 -13.63
C ILE A 513 22.90 -23.56 -13.48
N GLU A 514 22.30 -24.12 -12.44
CA GLU A 514 20.87 -24.00 -12.17
C GLU A 514 20.46 -22.52 -12.02
N ARG A 515 21.27 -21.70 -11.35
CA ARG A 515 21.01 -20.25 -11.21
C ARG A 515 21.08 -19.52 -12.55
N GLU A 516 21.99 -19.91 -13.46
CA GLU A 516 22.05 -19.35 -14.82
C GLU A 516 20.80 -19.71 -15.62
N LEU A 517 20.36 -20.97 -15.55
CA LEU A 517 19.14 -21.44 -16.20
C LEU A 517 17.87 -20.79 -15.61
N ASP A 518 17.84 -20.52 -14.30
CA ASP A 518 16.73 -19.81 -13.65
C ASP A 518 16.61 -18.36 -14.14
N LEU A 519 17.74 -17.67 -14.32
CA LEU A 519 17.78 -16.31 -14.87
C LEU A 519 17.32 -16.29 -16.34
N GLU A 520 17.68 -17.31 -17.11
CA GLU A 520 17.25 -17.43 -18.50
C GLU A 520 15.76 -17.75 -18.61
N ASP A 521 15.25 -18.69 -17.82
CA ASP A 521 13.82 -19.00 -17.72
C ASP A 521 13.02 -17.73 -17.37
N ALA A 522 13.45 -17.00 -16.33
CA ALA A 522 12.80 -15.75 -15.93
C ALA A 522 12.81 -14.71 -17.06
N ARG A 523 13.89 -14.58 -17.82
CA ARG A 523 14.01 -13.67 -18.96
C ARG A 523 13.04 -14.04 -20.09
N ILE A 524 12.94 -15.34 -20.42
CA ILE A 524 12.07 -15.86 -21.49
C ILE A 524 10.60 -15.61 -21.11
N ARG A 525 10.20 -15.98 -19.89
CA ARG A 525 8.82 -15.75 -19.39
C ARG A 525 8.48 -14.28 -19.39
N HIS A 526 9.35 -13.42 -18.89
CA HIS A 526 9.13 -11.98 -18.90
C HIS A 526 8.97 -11.43 -20.33
N ALA A 527 9.72 -11.92 -21.29
CA ALA A 527 9.58 -11.51 -22.70
C ALA A 527 8.23 -11.97 -23.28
N ALA A 528 7.81 -13.21 -23.00
CA ALA A 528 6.53 -13.76 -23.42
C ALA A 528 5.34 -13.00 -22.79
N ASP A 529 5.37 -12.76 -21.49
CA ASP A 529 4.33 -12.02 -20.76
C ASP A 529 4.22 -10.56 -21.26
N SER A 530 5.37 -9.93 -21.53
CA SER A 530 5.42 -8.59 -22.11
C SER A 530 4.81 -8.54 -23.51
N ALA A 531 5.00 -9.57 -24.35
CA ALA A 531 4.42 -9.69 -25.67
C ALA A 531 2.91 -10.00 -25.61
N ALA A 532 2.48 -10.86 -24.68
CA ALA A 532 1.08 -11.20 -24.45
C ALA A 532 0.27 -10.05 -23.82
N GLY A 533 0.94 -8.97 -23.37
CA GLY A 533 0.27 -7.85 -22.71
C GLY A 533 0.00 -8.02 -21.24
N ASN A 534 0.49 -9.08 -20.64
CA ASN A 534 0.42 -9.36 -19.21
C ASN A 534 1.60 -8.72 -18.44
N GLY A 535 2.16 -7.63 -18.97
CA GLY A 535 3.27 -6.93 -18.35
C GLY A 535 2.90 -6.31 -17.00
N PHE A 536 3.57 -6.74 -15.92
CA PHE A 536 3.58 -6.16 -14.57
C PHE A 536 2.22 -5.99 -13.87
N GLY A 537 1.39 -7.03 -13.84
CA GLY A 537 0.18 -7.05 -13.02
C GLY A 537 0.27 -7.94 -11.77
N GLU A 538 1.25 -8.82 -11.66
CA GLU A 538 1.37 -9.74 -10.52
C GLU A 538 2.85 -10.09 -10.25
N ILE A 539 3.53 -9.22 -9.51
CA ILE A 539 4.62 -9.61 -8.60
C ILE A 539 4.36 -8.89 -7.28
#